data_810ed32bdc9071a61bfd9f2563b5e560
#
_entry.id   810ed32bdc9071a61bfd9f2563b5e560
#
_cell.length_a   1.000
_cell.length_b   1.000
_cell.length_c   1.000
_cell.angle_alpha   90.00
_cell.angle_beta   90.00
_cell.angle_gamma   90.00
#
_symmetry.space_group_name_H-M   'P 1'
#
loop_
_entity.id
_entity.type
_entity.pdbx_description
1 polymer ?
#
loop_
_entity_poly.entity_id
_entity_poly.type
_entity_poly.pdbx_seq_one_letter_code
_entity_poly.pdbx_strand_id
1 'polypeptide(L)'
;MTDNIYIQTENNDKLKEECGVFGVYDFAGPDVASTIYYCLLALQHRGQESCGIAVSDTNGPKGKVLSSKDMGLVNEAFTPEHLEKLKGDIGVGHVRYSTAGGSTRENAQPLVLNYVKGTLGLAH
;
A
#
# COMPACT_ATOMS: atom_id res chain seq x y z
N MET A 1 26.26 30.03 -4.79
CA MET A 1 24.81 29.81 -4.66
C MET A 1 24.42 28.34 -4.75
N THR A 2 25.10 27.57 -5.56
CA THR A 2 24.90 26.12 -5.66
C THR A 2 25.49 25.35 -4.48
N ASP A 3 26.47 25.88 -3.80
CA ASP A 3 27.21 25.21 -2.72
C ASP A 3 26.34 24.93 -1.49
N ASN A 4 25.40 25.80 -1.17
CA ASN A 4 24.49 25.60 -0.03
C ASN A 4 23.51 24.45 -0.22
N ILE A 5 23.19 24.11 -1.46
CA ILE A 5 22.29 23.01 -1.78
C ILE A 5 23.00 21.68 -1.60
N TYR A 6 24.27 21.61 -1.94
CA TYR A 6 25.09 20.41 -1.77
C TYR A 6 25.35 20.07 -0.32
N ILE A 7 25.59 21.08 0.51
CA ILE A 7 25.83 20.89 1.94
C ILE A 7 24.58 20.31 2.63
N GLN A 8 23.40 20.74 2.22
CA GLN A 8 22.16 20.21 2.77
C GLN A 8 21.90 18.76 2.36
N THR A 9 22.30 18.36 1.16
CA THR A 9 22.15 16.98 0.71
C THR A 9 23.16 16.05 1.39
N GLU A 10 24.35 16.50 1.64
CA GLU A 10 25.37 15.69 2.32
C GLU A 10 25.00 15.37 3.77
N ASN A 11 24.36 16.28 4.47
CA ASN A 11 23.92 16.08 5.85
C ASN A 11 22.70 15.15 5.98
N ASN A 12 21.97 14.92 4.89
CA ASN A 12 20.80 14.06 4.84
C ASN A 12 21.04 12.75 4.12
N ASP A 13 22.27 12.40 3.87
CA ASP A 13 22.67 11.27 3.04
C ASP A 13 22.45 9.88 3.68
N LYS A 14 21.72 9.82 4.75
CA LYS A 14 21.15 8.56 5.21
C LYS A 14 19.80 8.40 4.56
N LEU A 15 19.72 7.51 3.58
CA LEU A 15 18.46 7.03 3.05
C LEU A 15 17.59 6.62 4.23
N LYS A 16 16.62 7.46 4.56
CA LYS A 16 15.58 7.09 5.52
C LYS A 16 14.59 6.22 4.80
N GLU A 17 14.40 5.02 5.31
CA GLU A 17 13.35 4.14 4.83
C GLU A 17 12.00 4.79 5.15
N GLU A 18 11.24 5.06 4.12
CA GLU A 18 9.91 5.65 4.21
C GLU A 18 8.88 4.69 3.66
N CYS A 19 7.62 4.87 4.07
CA CYS A 19 6.51 4.08 3.57
C CYS A 19 6.39 4.18 2.05
N GLY A 20 6.02 3.06 1.41
CA GLY A 20 5.76 3.00 -0.02
C GLY A 20 4.27 2.90 -0.30
N VAL A 21 3.80 3.64 -1.28
CA VAL A 21 2.40 3.65 -1.74
C VAL A 21 2.38 3.39 -3.23
N PHE A 22 1.45 2.55 -3.67
CA PHE A 22 1.20 2.29 -5.08
C PHE A 22 -0.30 2.25 -5.35
N GLY A 23 -0.75 2.99 -6.36
CA GLY A 23 -2.14 2.98 -6.81
C GLY A 23 -2.24 2.67 -8.29
N VAL A 24 -3.31 1.99 -8.70
CA VAL A 24 -3.53 1.62 -10.09
C VAL A 24 -5.01 1.57 -10.41
N TYR A 25 -5.35 1.98 -11.63
CA TYR A 25 -6.64 1.75 -12.27
C TYR A 25 -6.39 1.05 -13.60
N ASP A 26 -6.98 -0.12 -13.80
CA ASP A 26 -6.82 -0.91 -15.03
C ASP A 26 -8.16 -1.09 -15.72
N PHE A 27 -8.31 -0.47 -16.89
CA PHE A 27 -9.51 -0.58 -17.71
C PHE A 27 -9.71 -1.98 -18.30
N ALA A 28 -8.65 -2.77 -18.39
CA ALA A 28 -8.64 -4.02 -19.16
C ALA A 28 -9.00 -5.26 -18.34
N GLY A 29 -9.00 -5.19 -17.01
CA GLY A 29 -9.24 -6.39 -16.23
C GLY A 29 -9.35 -6.18 -14.72
N PRO A 30 -9.88 -7.17 -14.01
CA PRO A 30 -10.20 -7.09 -12.59
C PRO A 30 -9.06 -7.51 -11.66
N ASP A 31 -7.82 -7.66 -12.15
CA ASP A 31 -6.72 -8.23 -11.38
C ASP A 31 -5.63 -7.19 -11.02
N VAL A 32 -6.05 -6.03 -10.51
CA VAL A 32 -5.09 -5.02 -10.06
C VAL A 32 -4.36 -5.46 -8.79
N ALA A 33 -4.91 -6.37 -8.01
CA ALA A 33 -4.25 -6.87 -6.80
C ALA A 33 -2.90 -7.51 -7.10
N SER A 34 -2.79 -8.31 -8.15
CA SER A 34 -1.51 -8.90 -8.57
C SER A 34 -0.50 -7.83 -8.99
N THR A 35 -0.94 -6.83 -9.73
CA THR A 35 -0.08 -5.71 -10.12
C THR A 35 0.42 -4.95 -8.89
N ILE A 36 -0.47 -4.65 -7.95
CA ILE A 36 -0.12 -3.97 -6.70
C ILE A 36 0.87 -4.81 -5.90
N TYR A 37 0.64 -6.11 -5.78
CA TYR A 37 1.53 -7.03 -5.07
C TYR A 37 2.97 -6.96 -5.60
N TYR A 38 3.16 -7.06 -6.91
CA TYR A 38 4.49 -6.96 -7.50
C TYR A 38 5.13 -5.59 -7.32
N CYS A 39 4.33 -4.54 -7.37
CA CYS A 39 4.83 -3.18 -7.11
C CYS A 39 5.22 -2.99 -5.64
N LEU A 40 4.47 -3.56 -4.71
CA LEU A 40 4.83 -3.54 -3.29
C LEU A 40 6.12 -4.32 -3.02
N LEU A 41 6.33 -5.45 -3.70
CA LEU A 41 7.60 -6.17 -3.63
C LEU A 41 8.78 -5.29 -4.07
N ALA A 42 8.60 -4.49 -5.12
CA ALA A 42 9.62 -3.56 -5.58
C ALA A 42 9.86 -2.40 -4.61
N LEU A 43 8.85 -1.99 -3.85
CA LEU A 43 8.94 -0.93 -2.84
C LEU A 43 9.42 -1.46 -1.49
N GLN A 44 9.42 -2.77 -1.30
CA GLN A 44 9.81 -3.41 -0.05
C GLN A 44 11.31 -3.29 0.16
N HIS A 45 11.69 -2.77 1.32
CA HIS A 45 13.07 -2.66 1.76
C HIS A 45 13.23 -3.26 3.15
N ARG A 46 14.47 -3.37 3.60
CA ARG A 46 14.79 -3.83 4.95
C ARG A 46 14.12 -2.94 6.00
N GLY A 47 13.49 -3.57 7.00
CA GLY A 47 12.80 -2.85 8.08
C GLY A 47 11.31 -2.62 7.84
N GLN A 48 10.76 -3.09 6.72
CA GLN A 48 9.34 -3.04 6.46
C GLN A 48 8.58 -3.93 7.46
N GLU A 49 7.53 -3.38 8.07
CA GLU A 49 6.80 -4.02 9.19
C GLU A 49 5.45 -4.59 8.81
N SER A 50 4.74 -3.91 7.93
CA SER A 50 3.39 -4.32 7.53
C SER A 50 3.09 -3.89 6.11
N CYS A 51 2.08 -4.48 5.53
CA CYS A 51 1.62 -4.15 4.19
C CYS A 51 0.14 -4.43 4.03
N GLY A 52 -0.44 -3.87 2.99
CA GLY A 52 -1.85 -4.05 2.70
C GLY A 52 -2.21 -3.67 1.27
N ILE A 53 -3.31 -4.24 0.81
CA ILE A 53 -3.91 -3.98 -0.50
C ILE A 53 -5.40 -3.78 -0.30
N ALA A 54 -5.94 -2.73 -0.91
CA ALA A 54 -7.38 -2.50 -0.99
C ALA A 54 -7.77 -2.30 -2.45
N VAL A 55 -8.83 -2.97 -2.87
CA VAL A 55 -9.30 -2.94 -4.25
C VAL A 55 -10.81 -2.73 -4.30
N SER A 56 -11.29 -2.20 -5.41
CA SER A 56 -12.70 -2.06 -5.70
C SER A 56 -12.96 -2.37 -7.17
N ASP A 57 -14.14 -2.89 -7.46
CA ASP A 57 -14.62 -3.10 -8.82
C ASP A 57 -15.55 -1.95 -9.21
N THR A 58 -15.09 -1.09 -10.11
CA THR A 58 -15.88 0.06 -10.57
C THR A 58 -17.11 -0.32 -11.35
N ASN A 59 -17.20 -1.56 -11.85
CA ASN A 59 -18.37 -2.12 -12.53
C ASN A 59 -19.23 -2.98 -11.61
N GLY A 60 -18.81 -3.17 -10.38
CA GLY A 60 -19.50 -3.97 -9.37
C GLY A 60 -20.40 -3.15 -8.46
N PRO A 61 -20.82 -3.74 -7.33
CA PRO A 61 -21.64 -3.05 -6.33
C PRO A 61 -20.96 -1.79 -5.80
N LYS A 62 -21.69 -0.69 -5.77
CA LYS A 62 -21.18 0.59 -5.26
C LYS A 62 -20.82 0.51 -3.79
N GLY A 63 -19.73 1.14 -3.43
CA GLY A 63 -19.28 1.26 -2.05
C GLY A 63 -18.60 0.00 -1.49
N LYS A 64 -18.38 -1.02 -2.33
CA LYS A 64 -17.71 -2.25 -1.90
C LYS A 64 -16.21 -2.15 -2.13
N VAL A 65 -15.44 -2.25 -1.05
CA VAL A 65 -13.97 -2.34 -1.08
C VAL A 65 -13.56 -3.66 -0.43
N LEU A 66 -12.72 -4.40 -1.12
CA LEU A 66 -12.08 -5.60 -0.59
C LEU A 66 -10.66 -5.25 -0.17
N SER A 67 -10.26 -5.65 1.02
CA SER A 67 -8.92 -5.36 1.50
C SER A 67 -8.33 -6.53 2.27
N SER A 68 -7.02 -6.61 2.23
CA SER A 68 -6.23 -7.52 3.06
C SER A 68 -4.98 -6.79 3.51
N LYS A 69 -4.68 -6.88 4.79
CA LYS A 69 -3.46 -6.32 5.37
C LYS A 69 -2.99 -7.18 6.52
N ASP A 70 -1.68 -7.19 6.71
CA ASP A 70 -1.07 -7.94 7.80
C ASP A 70 0.31 -7.40 8.14
N MET A 71 0.80 -7.85 9.29
CA MET A 71 2.18 -7.66 9.68
C MET A 71 3.07 -8.57 8.85
N GLY A 72 4.33 -8.16 8.67
CA GLY A 72 5.31 -8.93 7.94
C GLY A 72 5.60 -8.42 6.53
N LEU A 73 6.43 -9.15 5.82
CA LEU A 73 6.83 -8.82 4.46
C LEU A 73 5.70 -9.10 3.46
N VAL A 74 5.75 -8.44 2.31
CA VAL A 74 4.70 -8.55 1.28
C VAL A 74 4.47 -10.01 0.87
N ASN A 75 5.54 -10.77 0.67
CA ASN A 75 5.45 -12.18 0.29
C ASN A 75 5.02 -13.11 1.44
N GLU A 76 5.05 -12.64 2.67
CA GLU A 76 4.53 -13.37 3.84
C GLU A 76 3.05 -13.05 4.08
N ALA A 77 2.67 -11.77 3.91
CA ALA A 77 1.31 -11.30 4.17
C ALA A 77 0.31 -11.73 3.10
N PHE A 78 0.76 -11.91 1.86
CA PHE A 78 -0.11 -12.25 0.74
C PHE A 78 0.26 -13.59 0.12
N THR A 79 -0.72 -14.47 0.05
CA THR A 79 -0.65 -15.72 -0.69
C THR A 79 -1.39 -15.56 -2.03
N PRO A 80 -1.16 -16.45 -3.02
CA PRO A 80 -1.96 -16.44 -4.25
C PRO A 80 -3.47 -16.51 -3.99
N GLU A 81 -3.89 -17.22 -2.97
CA GLU A 81 -5.30 -17.33 -2.56
C GLU A 81 -5.87 -16.00 -2.07
N HIS A 82 -5.09 -15.24 -1.30
CA HIS A 82 -5.48 -13.90 -0.86
C HIS A 82 -5.66 -12.97 -2.06
N LEU A 83 -4.74 -13.01 -3.01
CA LEU A 83 -4.80 -12.16 -4.20
C LEU A 83 -6.00 -12.50 -5.10
N GLU A 84 -6.34 -13.78 -5.23
CA GLU A 84 -7.51 -14.20 -5.99
C GLU A 84 -8.83 -13.65 -5.43
N LYS A 85 -8.92 -13.47 -4.13
CA LYS A 85 -10.10 -12.91 -3.47
C LYS A 85 -10.22 -11.40 -3.64
N LEU A 86 -9.12 -10.73 -3.94
CA LEU A 86 -9.07 -9.28 -4.12
C LEU A 86 -9.35 -8.90 -5.57
N LYS A 87 -10.58 -9.08 -6.02
CA LYS A 87 -11.00 -8.73 -7.38
C LYS A 87 -11.41 -7.27 -7.46
N GLY A 88 -10.81 -6.56 -8.40
CA GLY A 88 -11.10 -5.17 -8.66
C GLY A 88 -10.25 -4.62 -9.79
N ASP A 89 -10.69 -3.52 -10.37
CA ASP A 89 -10.02 -2.81 -11.46
C ASP A 89 -9.35 -1.52 -10.99
N ILE A 90 -9.59 -1.12 -9.75
CA ILE A 90 -8.92 0.00 -9.09
C ILE A 90 -8.45 -0.44 -7.70
N GLY A 91 -7.27 0.01 -7.30
CA GLY A 91 -6.77 -0.35 -5.99
C GLY A 91 -5.56 0.47 -5.55
N VAL A 92 -5.22 0.29 -4.29
CA VAL A 92 -4.07 0.92 -3.65
C VAL A 92 -3.38 -0.08 -2.73
N GLY A 93 -2.07 0.00 -2.69
CA GLY A 93 -1.24 -0.80 -1.80
C GLY A 93 -0.28 0.04 -0.99
N HIS A 94 0.19 -0.51 0.11
CA HIS A 94 1.06 0.18 1.04
C HIS A 94 2.04 -0.80 1.69
N VAL A 95 3.27 -0.36 1.86
CA VAL A 95 4.27 -0.98 2.73
C VAL A 95 4.66 0.02 3.81
N ARG A 96 4.60 -0.39 5.06
CA ARG A 96 4.83 0.47 6.21
C ARG A 96 6.20 0.23 6.81
N TYR A 97 6.87 1.33 7.10
CA TYR A 97 8.08 1.38 7.91
C TYR A 97 7.79 2.11 9.21
N SER A 98 8.27 1.60 10.32
CA SER A 98 8.02 2.19 11.63
C SER A 98 8.79 3.49 11.81
N THR A 99 8.07 4.58 11.89
CA THR A 99 8.63 5.89 12.25
C THR A 99 7.99 6.46 13.51
N ALA A 100 6.73 6.16 13.76
CA ALA A 100 5.97 6.59 14.95
C ALA A 100 4.72 5.73 15.10
N GLY A 101 4.29 5.52 16.33
CA GLY A 101 3.13 4.69 16.64
C GLY A 101 3.48 3.22 16.83
N GLY A 102 2.54 2.42 17.26
CA GLY A 102 2.72 0.99 17.52
C GLY A 102 2.79 0.17 16.24
N SER A 103 3.57 -0.90 16.28
CA SER A 103 3.65 -1.90 15.21
C SER A 103 2.51 -2.91 15.39
N THR A 104 1.29 -2.52 15.03
CA THR A 104 0.11 -3.36 15.12
C THR A 104 -0.58 -3.49 13.78
N ARG A 105 -1.35 -4.56 13.61
CA ARG A 105 -2.12 -4.80 12.39
C ARG A 105 -3.13 -3.68 12.11
N GLU A 106 -3.69 -3.07 13.14
CA GLU A 106 -4.64 -1.97 13.02
C GLU A 106 -4.02 -0.75 12.35
N ASN A 107 -2.72 -0.56 12.54
CA ASN A 107 -1.96 0.55 11.94
C ASN A 107 -1.46 0.23 10.53
N ALA A 108 -1.60 -1.00 10.06
CA ALA A 108 -1.27 -1.36 8.69
C ALA A 108 -2.24 -0.65 7.73
N GLN A 109 -1.71 -0.20 6.61
CA GLN A 109 -2.50 0.51 5.59
C GLN A 109 -2.65 -0.36 4.34
N PRO A 110 -3.65 -0.11 3.48
CA PRO A 110 -4.60 1.01 3.51
C PRO A 110 -5.60 0.96 4.66
N LEU A 111 -5.99 2.16 5.13
CA LEU A 111 -7.09 2.31 6.07
C LEU A 111 -8.39 2.34 5.27
N VAL A 112 -9.35 1.53 5.65
CA VAL A 112 -10.65 1.44 4.96
C VAL A 112 -11.75 1.84 5.93
N LEU A 113 -12.52 2.85 5.54
CA LEU A 113 -13.61 3.39 6.34
C LEU A 113 -14.92 3.33 5.56
N ASN A 114 -15.90 2.66 6.16
CA ASN A 114 -17.27 2.62 5.62
C ASN A 114 -18.10 3.73 6.23
N TYR A 115 -18.84 4.48 5.42
CA TYR A 115 -19.75 5.51 5.87
C TYR A 115 -20.97 5.58 4.94
N VAL A 116 -21.96 6.42 5.30
CA VAL A 116 -23.26 6.42 4.61
C VAL A 116 -23.22 6.71 3.11
N LYS A 117 -22.20 7.38 2.63
CA LYS A 117 -22.04 7.70 1.19
C LYS A 117 -21.17 6.72 0.42
N GLY A 118 -20.60 5.71 1.09
CA GLY A 118 -19.74 4.74 0.45
C GLY A 118 -18.56 4.32 1.32
N THR A 119 -17.46 3.99 0.68
CA THR A 119 -16.26 3.54 1.35
C THR A 119 -15.06 4.39 0.93
N LEU A 120 -14.24 4.75 1.88
CA LEU A 120 -13.00 5.48 1.68
C LEU A 120 -11.81 4.57 2.00
N GLY A 121 -10.88 4.47 1.07
CA GLY A 121 -9.59 3.83 1.29
C GLY A 121 -8.47 4.87 1.28
N LEU A 122 -7.59 4.84 2.27
CA LEU A 122 -6.50 5.78 2.42
C LEU A 122 -5.19 5.07 2.69
N ALA A 123 -4.18 5.44 1.95
CA ALA A 123 -2.79 5.03 2.18
C ALA A 123 -1.86 6.25 2.07
N HIS A 124 -0.91 6.32 2.98
CA HIS A 124 0.03 7.44 2.95
C HIS A 124 1.37 7.11 3.59
#